data_8a3d037a01f5eda81d719b63e94520b2
#
_entry.id   8a3d037a01f5eda81d719b63e94520b2
#
_cell.length_a   1.000
_cell.length_b   1.000
_cell.length_c   1.000
_cell.angle_alpha   90.00
_cell.angle_beta   90.00
_cell.angle_gamma   90.00
#
_symmetry.space_group_name_H-M   'P 1'
#
loop_
_entity.id
_entity.type
_entity.pdbx_description
1 polymer ?
#
loop_
_entity_poly.entity_id
_entity_poly.type
_entity_poly.pdbx_seq_one_letter_code
_entity_poly.pdbx_strand_id
1 'polypeptide(L)'
;PGRGEIWLVEFSPSVGTEIQKIRPVLVISNDIANNKSSKITVIPLSSKVKFIAIMVVIEPDEENCLDRQSAIRIPDITTFDKIRFKSKIGILKSEYMAEVEKKIKTHLNL
;
A
#
# COMPACT_ATOMS: atom_id res chain seq x y z
N PRO A 1 -6.70 3.31 9.79
CA PRO A 1 -5.39 3.12 9.15
C PRO A 1 -4.55 4.39 9.17
N GLY A 2 -3.30 4.25 9.56
CA GLY A 2 -2.35 5.37 9.66
C GLY A 2 -1.35 5.36 8.52
N ARG A 3 -0.82 6.55 8.18
CA ARG A 3 0.21 6.71 7.17
C ARG A 3 1.43 5.86 7.49
N GLY A 4 1.93 5.13 6.50
CA GLY A 4 3.07 4.23 6.66
C GLY A 4 2.72 2.83 7.11
N GLU A 5 1.48 2.59 7.47
CA GLU A 5 1.03 1.25 7.85
C GLU A 5 0.75 0.41 6.62
N ILE A 6 0.97 -0.90 6.77
CA ILE A 6 0.64 -1.89 5.74
C ILE A 6 -0.60 -2.64 6.22
N TRP A 7 -1.63 -2.67 5.38
CA TRP A 7 -2.91 -3.28 5.70
C TRP A 7 -3.34 -4.27 4.64
N LEU A 8 -4.08 -5.29 5.05
CA LEU A 8 -4.81 -6.15 4.12
C LEU A 8 -6.13 -5.46 3.76
N VAL A 9 -6.38 -5.33 2.47
CA VAL A 9 -7.54 -4.63 1.93
C VAL A 9 -8.25 -5.52 0.91
N GLU A 10 -9.57 -5.47 0.93
CA GLU A 10 -10.40 -6.14 -0.06
C GLU A 10 -10.48 -5.28 -1.32
N PHE A 11 -9.89 -5.76 -2.42
CA PHE A 11 -9.69 -4.98 -3.64
C PHE A 11 -10.95 -4.75 -4.45
N SER A 12 -11.82 -5.75 -4.51
CA SER A 12 -13.04 -5.59 -5.28
C SER A 12 -14.17 -6.36 -4.62
N PRO A 13 -15.40 -5.85 -4.72
CA PRO A 13 -16.56 -6.66 -4.39
C PRO A 13 -16.62 -7.82 -5.37
N SER A 14 -17.04 -8.98 -4.90
CA SER A 14 -17.30 -10.11 -5.77
C SER A 14 -18.41 -9.74 -6.74
N VAL A 15 -18.17 -9.99 -8.03
CA VAL A 15 -19.20 -9.87 -9.05
C VAL A 15 -19.44 -11.27 -9.63
N GLY A 16 -20.64 -11.78 -9.45
CA GLY A 16 -20.94 -13.15 -9.89
C GLY A 16 -20.13 -14.19 -9.13
N THR A 17 -19.31 -14.96 -9.85
CA THR A 17 -18.49 -16.04 -9.28
C THR A 17 -17.06 -15.62 -8.95
N GLU A 18 -16.71 -14.35 -9.08
CA GLU A 18 -15.36 -13.89 -8.80
C GLU A 18 -15.04 -13.98 -7.31
N ILE A 19 -13.83 -14.48 -7.02
CA ILE A 19 -13.32 -14.57 -5.66
C ILE A 19 -12.83 -13.19 -5.22
N GLN A 20 -13.27 -12.77 -4.04
CA GLN A 20 -12.76 -11.54 -3.43
C GLN A 20 -11.25 -11.66 -3.21
N LYS A 21 -10.52 -10.64 -3.64
CA LYS A 21 -9.06 -10.58 -3.46
C LYS A 21 -8.72 -9.68 -2.31
N ILE A 22 -8.03 -10.24 -1.31
CA ILE A 22 -7.48 -9.48 -0.20
C ILE A 22 -5.98 -9.37 -0.44
N ARG A 23 -5.46 -8.15 -0.48
CA ARG A 23 -4.06 -7.88 -0.79
C ARG A 23 -3.47 -6.83 0.15
N PRO A 24 -2.14 -6.87 0.34
CA PRO A 24 -1.49 -5.84 1.14
C PRO A 24 -1.37 -4.52 0.39
N VAL A 25 -1.56 -3.44 1.13
CA VAL A 25 -1.39 -2.07 0.63
C VAL A 25 -0.61 -1.24 1.64
N LEU A 26 0.08 -0.22 1.15
CA LEU A 26 0.75 0.78 1.97
C LEU A 26 -0.12 2.03 2.05
N VAL A 27 -0.44 2.49 3.25
CA VAL A 27 -1.19 3.73 3.45
C VAL A 27 -0.26 4.93 3.25
N ILE A 28 -0.62 5.82 2.33
CA ILE A 28 0.20 7.01 2.02
C ILE A 28 -0.49 8.34 2.29
N SER A 29 -1.81 8.36 2.46
CA SER A 29 -2.52 9.59 2.81
C SER A 29 -2.18 10.03 4.23
N ASN A 30 -2.24 11.36 4.48
CA ASN A 30 -1.90 11.90 5.78
C ASN A 30 -2.92 11.55 6.83
N ASP A 31 -2.50 11.55 8.11
CA ASP A 31 -3.32 11.06 9.20
C ASP A 31 -4.50 11.97 9.52
N ILE A 32 -4.43 13.25 9.21
CA ILE A 32 -5.58 14.15 9.38
C ILE A 32 -6.69 13.72 8.43
N ALA A 33 -6.36 13.50 7.16
CA ALA A 33 -7.32 13.02 6.17
C ALA A 33 -7.81 11.61 6.54
N ASN A 34 -6.90 10.71 6.98
CA ASN A 34 -7.24 9.35 7.36
C ASN A 34 -8.25 9.30 8.50
N ASN A 35 -8.17 10.24 9.44
CA ASN A 35 -9.10 10.29 10.58
C ASN A 35 -10.45 10.89 10.23
N LYS A 36 -10.50 11.82 9.28
CA LYS A 36 -11.72 12.57 8.94
C LYS A 36 -12.46 12.03 7.74
N SER A 37 -11.77 11.39 6.80
CA SER A 37 -12.38 10.88 5.57
C SER A 37 -12.83 9.44 5.74
N SER A 38 -13.85 9.05 4.99
CA SER A 38 -14.23 7.64 4.85
C SER A 38 -13.31 6.89 3.89
N LYS A 39 -12.37 7.57 3.26
CA LYS A 39 -11.50 7.01 2.22
C LYS A 39 -10.03 7.18 2.58
N ILE A 40 -9.22 6.22 2.18
CA ILE A 40 -7.78 6.15 2.45
C ILE A 40 -7.05 5.95 1.13
N THR A 41 -6.01 6.74 0.87
CA THR A 41 -5.18 6.59 -0.32
C THR A 41 -4.02 5.65 -0.02
N VAL A 42 -3.81 4.70 -0.90
CA VAL A 42 -2.85 3.61 -0.70
C VAL A 42 -2.08 3.30 -1.97
N ILE A 43 -1.01 2.52 -1.83
CA ILE A 43 -0.29 1.91 -2.95
C ILE A 43 -0.26 0.41 -2.72
N PRO A 44 -0.72 -0.41 -3.68
CA PRO A 44 -0.68 -1.86 -3.54
C PRO A 44 0.74 -2.42 -3.53
N LEU A 45 0.93 -3.51 -2.79
CA LEU A 45 2.14 -4.30 -2.80
C LEU A 45 1.91 -5.56 -3.63
N SER A 46 2.97 -6.05 -4.28
CA SER A 46 2.92 -7.29 -5.04
C SER A 46 4.13 -8.16 -4.73
N SER A 47 3.92 -9.46 -4.60
CA SER A 47 5.02 -10.43 -4.48
C SER A 47 5.67 -10.73 -5.82
N LYS A 48 5.07 -10.30 -6.92
CA LYS A 48 5.69 -10.39 -8.25
C LYS A 48 6.61 -9.18 -8.42
N VAL A 49 7.85 -9.37 -8.05
CA VAL A 49 8.84 -8.29 -8.06
C VAL A 49 9.45 -8.13 -9.43
N LYS A 50 9.37 -6.90 -9.96
CA LYS A 50 10.10 -6.48 -11.14
C LYS A 50 10.93 -5.27 -10.75
N PHE A 51 12.21 -5.27 -11.12
CA PHE A 51 13.10 -4.17 -10.82
C PHE A 51 12.92 -3.05 -11.85
N ILE A 52 11.84 -2.30 -11.69
CA ILE A 52 11.51 -1.15 -12.54
C ILE A 52 11.75 0.10 -11.70
N ALA A 53 12.34 1.13 -12.31
CA ALA A 53 12.73 2.36 -11.61
C ALA A 53 11.60 3.03 -10.83
N ILE A 54 10.34 2.83 -11.23
CA ILE A 54 9.17 3.43 -10.61
C ILE A 54 8.62 2.61 -9.43
N MET A 55 9.20 1.44 -9.15
CA MET A 55 8.76 0.61 -8.02
C MET A 55 9.80 0.65 -6.91
N VAL A 56 9.34 0.44 -5.67
CA VAL A 56 10.20 0.28 -4.51
C VAL A 56 10.14 -1.18 -4.07
N VAL A 57 11.28 -1.85 -4.10
CA VAL A 57 11.38 -3.25 -3.66
C VAL A 57 11.75 -3.25 -2.18
N ILE A 58 10.97 -3.97 -1.37
CA ILE A 58 11.20 -4.06 0.07
C ILE A 58 11.41 -5.50 0.50
N GLU A 59 12.32 -5.69 1.46
CA GLU A 59 12.60 -6.98 2.07
C GLU A 59 11.78 -7.15 3.35
N PRO A 60 11.40 -8.40 3.70
CA PRO A 60 10.76 -8.64 4.99
C PRO A 60 11.62 -8.16 6.15
N ASP A 61 10.99 -7.52 7.13
CA ASP A 61 11.66 -7.14 8.38
C ASP A 61 10.66 -7.22 9.55
N GLU A 62 11.15 -6.96 10.76
CA GLU A 62 10.34 -7.07 11.97
C GLU A 62 9.22 -6.05 12.03
N GLU A 63 9.39 -4.90 11.36
CA GLU A 63 8.40 -3.82 11.37
C GLU A 63 7.31 -4.05 10.34
N ASN A 64 7.66 -4.43 9.10
CA ASN A 64 6.67 -4.60 8.04
C ASN A 64 5.93 -5.94 8.10
N CYS A 65 6.49 -6.93 8.78
CA CYS A 65 5.88 -8.25 8.99
C CYS A 65 5.49 -8.97 7.70
N LEU A 66 6.11 -8.64 6.59
CA LEU A 66 5.89 -9.33 5.33
C LEU A 66 6.61 -10.68 5.35
N ASP A 67 6.09 -11.66 4.64
CA ASP A 67 6.65 -13.01 4.58
C ASP A 67 7.60 -13.22 3.40
N ARG A 68 7.64 -12.28 2.46
CA ARG A 68 8.48 -12.36 1.27
C ARG A 68 8.80 -10.98 0.71
N GLN A 69 9.81 -10.92 -0.15
CA GLN A 69 10.15 -9.72 -0.90
C GLN A 69 8.91 -9.21 -1.65
N SER A 70 8.68 -7.92 -1.63
CA SER A 70 7.51 -7.30 -2.23
C SER A 70 7.88 -6.03 -2.96
N ALA A 71 7.12 -5.70 -3.99
CA ALA A 71 7.26 -4.44 -4.73
C ALA A 71 6.10 -3.52 -4.38
N ILE A 72 6.42 -2.29 -4.00
CA ILE A 72 5.45 -1.22 -3.81
C ILE A 72 5.20 -0.63 -5.21
N ARG A 73 3.99 -0.79 -5.71
CA ARG A 73 3.64 -0.49 -7.09
C ARG A 73 3.18 0.95 -7.23
N ILE A 74 4.12 1.90 -7.25
CA ILE A 74 3.84 3.34 -7.27
C ILE A 74 2.79 3.75 -8.33
N PRO A 75 2.83 3.25 -9.58
CA PRO A 75 1.84 3.66 -10.58
C PRO A 75 0.41 3.24 -10.26
N ASP A 76 0.23 2.30 -9.34
CA ASP A 76 -1.09 1.77 -8.99
C ASP A 76 -1.73 2.49 -7.79
N ILE A 77 -1.24 3.68 -7.48
CA ILE A 77 -1.80 4.51 -6.40
C ILE A 77 -3.32 4.63 -6.57
N THR A 78 -4.07 4.39 -5.50
CA THR A 78 -5.52 4.34 -5.54
C THR A 78 -6.11 4.65 -4.17
N THR A 79 -7.44 4.75 -4.12
CA THR A 79 -8.17 5.09 -2.89
C THR A 79 -9.25 4.04 -2.63
N PHE A 80 -9.33 3.59 -1.38
CA PHE A 80 -10.35 2.65 -0.93
C PHE A 80 -11.16 3.20 0.23
N ASP A 81 -12.42 2.77 0.33
CA ASP A 81 -13.22 3.01 1.53
C ASP A 81 -12.63 2.29 2.74
N LYS A 82 -12.71 2.91 3.90
CA LYS A 82 -12.21 2.32 5.16
C LYS A 82 -12.80 0.94 5.45
N ILE A 83 -14.05 0.70 5.04
CA ILE A 83 -14.72 -0.59 5.26
C ILE A 83 -14.02 -1.76 4.57
N ARG A 84 -13.17 -1.49 3.59
CA ARG A 84 -12.42 -2.52 2.88
C ARG A 84 -11.14 -2.94 3.60
N PHE A 85 -10.72 -2.19 4.61
CA PHE A 85 -9.52 -2.49 5.37
C PHE A 85 -9.82 -3.58 6.40
N LYS A 86 -9.11 -4.70 6.32
CA LYS A 86 -9.40 -5.90 7.12
C LYS A 86 -8.50 -6.02 8.33
N SER A 87 -7.19 -5.97 8.16
CA SER A 87 -6.26 -6.09 9.27
C SER A 87 -4.95 -5.38 8.96
N LYS A 88 -4.34 -4.83 10.00
CA LYS A 88 -3.02 -4.23 9.92
C LYS A 88 -1.97 -5.35 9.94
N ILE A 89 -1.05 -5.32 8.98
CA ILE A 89 0.06 -6.27 8.90
C ILE A 89 1.26 -5.72 9.68
N GLY A 90 1.65 -4.48 9.41
CA GLY A 90 2.84 -3.89 10.00
C GLY A 90 3.00 -2.43 9.59
N ILE A 91 4.24 -1.95 9.71
CA ILE A 91 4.59 -0.56 9.42
C ILE A 91 5.83 -0.56 8.53
N LEU A 92 5.81 0.28 7.50
CA LEU A 92 6.98 0.45 6.62
C LEU A 92 7.97 1.38 7.31
N LYS A 93 9.25 0.96 7.38
CA LYS A 93 10.28 1.77 8.02
C LYS A 93 10.56 3.05 7.22
N SER A 94 11.08 4.07 7.91
CA SER A 94 11.23 5.42 7.37
C SER A 94 12.11 5.50 6.13
N GLU A 95 13.15 4.65 6.03
CA GLU A 95 14.04 4.64 4.86
C GLU A 95 13.27 4.27 3.59
N TYR A 96 12.41 3.27 3.67
CA TYR A 96 11.56 2.88 2.54
C TYR A 96 10.50 3.94 2.26
N MET A 97 9.89 4.54 3.31
CA MET A 97 8.90 5.61 3.11
C MET A 97 9.50 6.79 2.36
N ALA A 98 10.73 7.18 2.68
CA ALA A 98 11.42 8.27 1.99
C ALA A 98 11.59 7.96 0.50
N GLU A 99 11.94 6.73 0.17
CA GLU A 99 12.08 6.28 -1.21
C GLU A 99 10.74 6.27 -1.94
N VAL A 100 9.68 5.83 -1.28
CA VAL A 100 8.31 5.84 -1.83
C VAL A 100 7.89 7.28 -2.14
N GLU A 101 8.09 8.20 -1.20
CA GLU A 101 7.74 9.62 -1.39
C GLU A 101 8.46 10.21 -2.58
N LYS A 102 9.74 9.92 -2.72
CA LYS A 102 10.54 10.40 -3.86
C LYS A 102 9.97 9.89 -5.18
N LYS A 103 9.59 8.62 -5.23
CA LYS A 103 9.06 8.02 -6.46
C LYS A 103 7.64 8.49 -6.77
N ILE A 104 6.83 8.77 -5.76
CA ILE A 104 5.52 9.40 -5.96
C ILE A 104 5.69 10.76 -6.62
N LYS A 105 6.61 11.58 -6.12
CA LYS A 105 6.89 12.90 -6.71
C LYS A 105 7.30 12.78 -8.17
N THR A 106 8.16 11.83 -8.49
CA THR A 106 8.60 11.60 -9.86
C THR A 106 7.44 11.16 -10.75
N HIS A 107 6.65 10.19 -10.28
CA HIS A 107 5.54 9.63 -11.03
C HIS A 107 4.45 10.66 -11.33
N LEU A 108 4.16 11.52 -10.35
CA LEU A 108 3.11 12.53 -10.48
C LEU A 108 3.64 13.89 -10.96
N ASN A 109 4.94 13.99 -11.21
CA ASN A 109 5.60 15.20 -11.67
C ASN A 109 5.41 16.39 -10.70
N LEU A 110 5.60 16.11 -9.44
CA LEU A 110 5.49 17.13 -8.38
C LEU A 110 6.84 17.77 -8.04
#